data_4b1e7de1332c70c6342501fcdf941be9
#
_entry.id   4b1e7de1332c70c6342501fcdf941be9
#
_cell.length_a   1.000
_cell.length_b   1.000
_cell.length_c   1.000
_cell.angle_alpha   90.00
_cell.angle_beta   90.00
_cell.angle_gamma   90.00
#
_symmetry.space_group_name_H-M   'P 1'
#
loop_
_entity.id
_entity.type
_entity.pdbx_description
1 polymer ?
#
loop_
_entity_poly.entity_id
_entity_poly.type
_entity_poly.pdbx_seq_one_letter_code
_entity_poly.pdbx_strand_id
1 'polypeptide(L)'
;AMGDVMYFVSNGYIVFMPDVHFTIGTPGQSCYDAVVSGTKYLIEQGIAHPGKIGLQGHSWSGFQTSYLVTKTDLFTCANIGAPITDMVTGYLGIRGGSGLPRYFMYEEWQSRMGKNLWEAKDKYLANSAIIEADKIHTPLLIWHNDKDEAVAYEQGLSLIHI
;
A
#
# COMPACT_ATOMS: atom_id res chain seq x y z
N ALA A 1 -3.83 -10.86 -4.59
CA ALA A 1 -2.96 -12.04 -4.63
C ALA A 1 -1.53 -11.56 -4.82
N MET A 2 -0.65 -11.86 -3.89
CA MET A 2 0.78 -11.72 -4.12
C MET A 2 1.17 -12.66 -5.24
N GLY A 3 2.15 -12.26 -6.07
CA GLY A 3 2.75 -13.17 -7.02
C GLY A 3 3.18 -14.47 -6.32
N ASP A 4 3.25 -15.54 -7.06
CA ASP A 4 3.58 -16.86 -6.51
C ASP A 4 4.95 -16.80 -5.79
N VAL A 5 4.93 -16.90 -4.47
CA VAL A 5 6.15 -16.92 -3.64
C VAL A 5 7.10 -18.01 -4.12
N MET A 6 6.56 -19.16 -4.51
CA MET A 6 7.36 -20.29 -5.02
C MET A 6 8.05 -19.94 -6.33
N TYR A 7 7.40 -19.16 -7.19
CA TYR A 7 8.01 -18.69 -8.43
C TYR A 7 9.23 -17.80 -8.14
N PHE A 8 9.11 -16.84 -7.25
CA PHE A 8 10.23 -15.97 -6.89
C PHE A 8 11.37 -16.75 -6.24
N VAL A 9 11.06 -17.59 -5.25
CA VAL A 9 12.10 -18.36 -4.53
C VAL A 9 12.81 -19.35 -5.46
N SER A 10 12.09 -20.04 -6.35
CA SER A 10 12.71 -20.96 -7.32
C SER A 10 13.55 -20.24 -8.40
N ASN A 11 13.36 -18.94 -8.58
CA ASN A 11 14.20 -18.11 -9.45
C ASN A 11 15.31 -17.34 -8.71
N GLY A 12 15.64 -17.74 -7.49
CA GLY A 12 16.76 -17.19 -6.74
C GLY A 12 16.49 -15.89 -5.99
N TYR A 13 15.22 -15.50 -5.83
CA TYR A 13 14.84 -14.34 -5.01
C TYR A 13 14.59 -14.74 -3.57
N ILE A 14 14.86 -13.82 -2.66
CA ILE A 14 14.41 -13.89 -1.28
C ILE A 14 13.07 -13.17 -1.19
N VAL A 15 12.07 -13.80 -0.59
CA VAL A 15 10.77 -13.20 -0.33
C VAL A 15 10.64 -12.91 1.16
N PHE A 16 10.43 -11.64 1.49
CA PHE A 16 10.23 -11.18 2.85
C PHE A 16 8.81 -10.63 3.02
N MET A 17 8.07 -11.18 3.96
CA MET A 17 6.70 -10.79 4.28
C MET A 17 6.57 -10.58 5.79
N PRO A 18 6.86 -9.38 6.28
CA PRO A 18 6.77 -9.09 7.71
C PRO A 18 5.32 -9.00 8.17
N ASP A 19 5.06 -9.42 9.40
CA ASP A 19 3.83 -9.07 10.09
C ASP A 19 3.83 -7.58 10.43
N VAL A 20 2.66 -6.95 10.27
CA VAL A 20 2.48 -5.53 10.59
C VAL A 20 1.63 -5.39 11.84
N HIS A 21 2.22 -4.88 12.90
CA HIS A 21 1.50 -4.50 14.12
C HIS A 21 0.89 -3.11 13.93
N PHE A 22 -0.42 -3.06 13.73
CA PHE A 22 -1.11 -1.81 13.42
C PHE A 22 -1.43 -1.00 14.67
N THR A 23 -1.04 0.27 14.64
CA THR A 23 -1.55 1.30 15.54
C THR A 23 -2.80 1.93 14.92
N ILE A 24 -3.88 2.04 15.71
CA ILE A 24 -5.15 2.60 15.25
C ILE A 24 -4.97 4.04 14.76
N GLY A 25 -5.48 4.32 13.57
CA GLY A 25 -5.41 5.62 12.91
C GLY A 25 -4.14 5.91 12.12
N THR A 26 -3.16 4.99 12.12
CA THR A 26 -1.89 5.16 11.41
C THR A 26 -1.45 3.91 10.64
N PRO A 27 -2.32 3.30 9.80
CA PRO A 27 -2.00 2.05 9.13
C PRO A 27 -0.80 2.17 8.17
N GLY A 28 -0.63 3.29 7.49
CA GLY A 28 0.51 3.54 6.62
C GLY A 28 1.83 3.59 7.39
N GLN A 29 1.88 4.35 8.48
CA GLN A 29 3.08 4.42 9.33
C GLN A 29 3.40 3.07 9.96
N SER A 30 2.40 2.33 10.44
CA SER A 30 2.60 0.98 10.99
C SER A 30 3.22 0.03 9.97
N CYS A 31 2.79 0.12 8.71
CA CYS A 31 3.40 -0.63 7.61
C CYS A 31 4.84 -0.17 7.35
N TYR A 32 5.10 1.14 7.35
CA TYR A 32 6.44 1.69 7.18
C TYR A 32 7.40 1.15 8.26
N ASP A 33 6.99 1.22 9.51
CA ASP A 33 7.82 0.77 10.62
C ASP A 33 8.20 -0.72 10.51
N ALA A 34 7.24 -1.58 10.15
CA ALA A 34 7.49 -3.00 10.00
C ALA A 34 8.35 -3.34 8.78
N VAL A 35 7.97 -2.82 7.60
CA VAL A 35 8.62 -3.20 6.33
C VAL A 35 10.00 -2.58 6.21
N VAL A 36 10.15 -1.30 6.54
CA VAL A 36 11.45 -0.59 6.41
C VAL A 36 12.45 -1.07 7.43
N SER A 37 12.05 -1.25 8.70
CA SER A 37 12.97 -1.75 9.74
C SER A 37 13.42 -3.18 9.43
N GLY A 38 12.49 -4.06 9.06
CA GLY A 38 12.83 -5.43 8.68
C GLY A 38 13.72 -5.50 7.44
N THR A 39 13.46 -4.66 6.44
CA THR A 39 14.31 -4.59 5.23
C THR A 39 15.72 -4.10 5.57
N LYS A 40 15.86 -3.07 6.39
CA LYS A 40 17.16 -2.57 6.86
C LYS A 40 17.92 -3.64 7.63
N TYR A 41 17.23 -4.35 8.52
CA TYR A 41 17.83 -5.48 9.24
C TYR A 41 18.38 -6.55 8.29
N LEU A 42 17.62 -6.93 7.26
CA LEU A 42 18.10 -7.93 6.27
C LEU A 42 19.32 -7.43 5.49
N ILE A 43 19.40 -6.13 5.20
CA ILE A 43 20.58 -5.51 4.59
C ILE A 43 21.79 -5.58 5.53
N GLU A 44 21.62 -5.19 6.80
CA GLU A 44 22.66 -5.22 7.83
C GLU A 44 23.21 -6.62 8.09
N GLN A 45 22.33 -7.63 7.97
CA GLN A 45 22.75 -9.05 8.08
C GLN A 45 23.40 -9.60 6.80
N GLY A 46 23.52 -8.80 5.75
CA GLY A 46 24.06 -9.23 4.45
C GLY A 46 23.17 -10.21 3.68
N ILE A 47 21.91 -10.36 4.08
CA ILE A 47 20.92 -11.23 3.43
C ILE A 47 20.35 -10.56 2.17
N ALA A 48 20.08 -9.26 2.23
CA ALA A 48 19.55 -8.48 1.11
C ALA A 48 20.56 -7.45 0.60
N HIS A 49 20.67 -7.30 -0.71
CA HIS A 49 21.53 -6.28 -1.33
C HIS A 49 20.76 -4.95 -1.44
N PRO A 50 21.25 -3.82 -0.88
CA PRO A 50 20.51 -2.55 -0.81
C PRO A 50 20.05 -1.97 -2.15
N GLY A 51 20.73 -2.28 -3.24
CA GLY A 51 20.36 -1.83 -4.60
C GLY A 51 19.52 -2.83 -5.40
N LYS A 52 18.99 -3.88 -4.78
CA LYS A 52 18.29 -4.98 -5.49
C LYS A 52 17.05 -5.45 -4.74
N ILE A 53 16.28 -4.51 -4.18
CA ILE A 53 15.09 -4.81 -3.39
C ILE A 53 13.88 -4.23 -4.11
N GLY A 54 12.99 -5.10 -4.58
CA GLY A 54 11.68 -4.73 -5.13
C GLY A 54 10.59 -4.80 -4.07
N LEU A 55 9.59 -3.95 -4.19
CA LEU A 55 8.40 -3.94 -3.35
C LEU A 55 7.18 -4.37 -4.17
N GLN A 56 6.30 -5.19 -3.59
CA GLN A 56 5.09 -5.63 -4.29
C GLN A 56 3.90 -5.66 -3.34
N GLY A 57 2.75 -5.16 -3.81
CA GLY A 57 1.51 -5.24 -3.08
C GLY A 57 0.27 -5.17 -3.96
N HIS A 58 -0.81 -5.81 -3.51
CA HIS A 58 -2.09 -5.81 -4.20
C HIS A 58 -3.22 -5.48 -3.22
N SER A 59 -4.21 -4.71 -3.66
CA SER A 59 -5.37 -4.32 -2.85
C SER A 59 -4.94 -3.56 -1.59
N TRP A 60 -5.19 -4.07 -0.40
CA TRP A 60 -4.70 -3.45 0.84
C TRP A 60 -3.18 -3.35 0.90
N SER A 61 -2.43 -4.37 0.46
CA SER A 61 -0.97 -4.22 0.33
C SER A 61 -0.57 -3.31 -0.84
N GLY A 62 -1.45 -3.07 -1.80
CA GLY A 62 -1.30 -2.01 -2.80
C GLY A 62 -1.33 -0.62 -2.15
N PHE A 63 -2.26 -0.38 -1.20
CA PHE A 63 -2.24 0.80 -0.35
C PHE A 63 -0.91 0.93 0.41
N GLN A 64 -0.48 -0.15 1.07
CA GLN A 64 0.77 -0.16 1.82
C GLN A 64 1.98 0.18 0.94
N THR A 65 2.05 -0.43 -0.25
CA THR A 65 3.12 -0.18 -1.22
C THR A 65 3.12 1.27 -1.72
N SER A 66 1.96 1.82 -2.10
CA SER A 66 1.84 3.21 -2.53
C SER A 66 2.23 4.19 -1.41
N TYR A 67 1.85 3.92 -0.17
CA TYR A 67 2.27 4.72 0.98
C TYR A 67 3.79 4.66 1.19
N LEU A 68 4.39 3.48 1.14
CA LEU A 68 5.83 3.29 1.37
C LEU A 68 6.68 4.08 0.38
N VAL A 69 6.34 4.05 -0.92
CA VAL A 69 7.13 4.73 -1.95
C VAL A 69 7.03 6.25 -1.89
N THR A 70 6.06 6.82 -1.15
CA THR A 70 6.04 8.27 -0.84
C THR A 70 6.95 8.63 0.35
N LYS A 71 7.43 7.65 1.12
CA LYS A 71 8.15 7.87 2.38
C LYS A 71 9.61 7.44 2.34
N THR A 72 10.03 6.66 1.35
CA THR A 72 11.40 6.13 1.29
C THR A 72 11.80 5.71 -0.11
N ASP A 73 13.06 5.95 -0.46
CA ASP A 73 13.72 5.50 -1.69
C ASP A 73 14.48 4.17 -1.49
N LEU A 74 14.17 3.42 -0.44
CA LEU A 74 14.85 2.16 -0.11
C LEU A 74 14.67 1.09 -1.18
N PHE A 75 13.58 1.15 -1.94
CA PHE A 75 13.20 0.15 -2.92
C PHE A 75 13.58 0.56 -4.33
N THR A 76 14.19 -0.35 -5.07
CA THR A 76 14.67 -0.11 -6.45
C THR A 76 13.52 0.00 -7.46
N CYS A 77 12.43 -0.70 -7.21
CA CYS A 77 11.20 -0.65 -8.00
C CYS A 77 10.02 -1.12 -7.16
N ALA A 78 8.81 -0.78 -7.58
CA ALA A 78 7.60 -1.26 -6.93
C ALA A 78 6.53 -1.70 -7.93
N ASN A 79 5.83 -2.79 -7.60
CA ASN A 79 4.68 -3.30 -8.33
C ASN A 79 3.42 -3.14 -7.47
N ILE A 80 2.46 -2.36 -7.96
CA ILE A 80 1.26 -1.96 -7.23
C ILE A 80 0.03 -2.44 -7.98
N GLY A 81 -0.72 -3.35 -7.39
CA GLY A 81 -1.97 -3.87 -7.97
C GLY A 81 -3.20 -3.36 -7.24
N ALA A 82 -4.17 -2.83 -7.99
CA ALA A 82 -5.46 -2.36 -7.48
C ALA A 82 -5.35 -1.60 -6.14
N PRO A 83 -4.50 -0.56 -6.03
CA PRO A 83 -4.22 0.13 -4.78
C PRO A 83 -5.39 0.99 -4.32
N ILE A 84 -5.46 1.24 -3.02
CA ILE A 84 -6.19 2.38 -2.45
C ILE A 84 -5.18 3.49 -2.27
N THR A 85 -5.22 4.52 -3.10
CA THR A 85 -4.26 5.63 -3.08
C THR A 85 -4.78 6.86 -2.34
N ASP A 86 -6.11 6.98 -2.26
CA ASP A 86 -6.81 8.03 -1.55
C ASP A 86 -7.81 7.43 -0.55
N MET A 87 -7.52 7.57 0.73
CA MET A 87 -8.36 7.05 1.81
C MET A 87 -9.67 7.84 1.96
N VAL A 88 -9.72 9.09 1.49
CA VAL A 88 -10.94 9.93 1.57
C VAL A 88 -11.97 9.44 0.56
N THR A 89 -11.61 9.38 -0.71
CA THR A 89 -12.52 8.88 -1.75
C THR A 89 -12.80 7.39 -1.59
N GLY A 90 -11.83 6.62 -1.10
CA GLY A 90 -12.04 5.23 -0.74
C GLY A 90 -13.08 5.04 0.36
N TYR A 91 -13.05 5.87 1.41
CA TYR A 91 -14.03 5.87 2.50
C TYR A 91 -15.44 6.24 2.02
N LEU A 92 -15.55 7.31 1.20
CA LEU A 92 -16.82 7.80 0.66
C LEU A 92 -17.36 6.93 -0.49
N GLY A 93 -16.54 6.02 -1.01
CA GLY A 93 -16.90 5.20 -2.15
C GLY A 93 -17.85 4.05 -1.84
N ILE A 94 -18.43 3.50 -2.90
CA ILE A 94 -19.28 2.32 -2.87
C ILE A 94 -18.50 1.17 -3.51
N ARG A 95 -18.62 -0.03 -2.94
CA ARG A 95 -18.06 -1.23 -3.54
C ARG A 95 -18.95 -1.67 -4.71
N GLY A 96 -18.41 -1.61 -5.93
CA GLY A 96 -19.16 -1.86 -7.17
C GLY A 96 -19.91 -3.19 -7.17
N GLY A 97 -19.26 -4.29 -6.81
CA GLY A 97 -19.85 -5.62 -6.82
C GLY A 97 -20.96 -5.88 -5.80
N SER A 98 -21.09 -5.07 -4.76
CA SER A 98 -22.10 -5.27 -3.71
C SER A 98 -23.04 -4.08 -3.54
N GLY A 99 -22.72 -2.89 -4.07
CA GLY A 99 -23.45 -1.66 -3.83
C GLY A 99 -23.38 -1.14 -2.39
N LEU A 100 -22.52 -1.73 -1.55
CA LEU A 100 -22.43 -1.38 -0.14
C LEU A 100 -21.40 -0.26 0.10
N PRO A 101 -21.67 0.65 1.04
CA PRO A 101 -20.72 1.66 1.46
C PRO A 101 -19.52 0.99 2.16
N ARG A 102 -18.38 1.68 2.18
CA ARG A 102 -17.12 1.10 2.66
C ARG A 102 -16.67 1.62 4.02
N TYR A 103 -17.34 2.62 4.59
CA TYR A 103 -16.91 3.32 5.79
C TYR A 103 -16.51 2.38 6.96
N PHE A 104 -17.27 1.31 7.22
CA PHE A 104 -16.98 0.36 8.30
C PHE A 104 -15.62 -0.33 8.14
N MET A 105 -15.19 -0.59 6.89
CA MET A 105 -13.88 -1.19 6.61
C MET A 105 -12.73 -0.24 6.96
N TYR A 106 -12.97 1.07 6.81
CA TYR A 106 -11.98 2.08 7.13
C TYR A 106 -11.93 2.36 8.62
N GLU A 107 -13.09 2.52 9.27
CA GLU A 107 -13.17 2.88 10.67
C GLU A 107 -12.66 1.77 11.58
N GLU A 108 -13.25 0.58 11.51
CA GLU A 108 -13.08 -0.43 12.54
C GLU A 108 -12.42 -1.72 12.04
N TRP A 109 -12.32 -1.91 10.73
CA TRP A 109 -11.86 -3.18 10.20
C TRP A 109 -10.46 -3.11 9.59
N GLN A 110 -10.34 -3.36 8.27
CA GLN A 110 -9.05 -3.51 7.59
C GLN A 110 -8.14 -2.29 7.74
N SER A 111 -8.70 -1.10 7.62
CA SER A 111 -7.90 0.14 7.63
C SER A 111 -7.62 0.67 9.04
N ARG A 112 -8.39 0.25 10.03
CA ARG A 112 -8.15 0.56 11.45
C ARG A 112 -7.95 2.04 11.74
N MET A 113 -8.75 2.92 11.09
CA MET A 113 -8.68 4.36 11.34
C MET A 113 -9.20 4.74 12.72
N GLY A 114 -10.11 3.91 13.29
CA GLY A 114 -10.67 4.05 14.64
C GLY A 114 -11.67 5.21 14.80
N LYS A 115 -11.87 6.02 13.78
CA LYS A 115 -12.79 7.14 13.73
C LYS A 115 -13.27 7.37 12.30
N ASN A 116 -14.45 8.01 12.17
CA ASN A 116 -14.96 8.41 10.88
C ASN A 116 -14.11 9.52 10.25
N LEU A 117 -14.34 9.76 8.96
CA LEU A 117 -13.58 10.74 8.18
C LEU A 117 -13.65 12.16 8.77
N TRP A 118 -14.82 12.59 9.26
CA TRP A 118 -15.01 13.97 9.74
C TRP A 118 -14.33 14.23 11.09
N GLU A 119 -14.21 13.20 11.92
CA GLU A 119 -13.52 13.26 13.21
C GLU A 119 -11.99 13.14 13.08
N ALA A 120 -11.48 12.58 12.00
CA ALA A 120 -10.07 12.29 11.82
C ALA A 120 -9.53 12.64 10.42
N LYS A 121 -9.99 13.75 9.83
CA LYS A 121 -9.62 14.19 8.47
C LYS A 121 -8.12 14.13 8.21
N ASP A 122 -7.33 14.67 9.14
CA ASP A 122 -5.87 14.73 8.98
C ASP A 122 -5.24 13.33 8.89
N LYS A 123 -5.80 12.35 9.61
CA LYS A 123 -5.33 10.97 9.55
C LYS A 123 -5.67 10.31 8.20
N TYR A 124 -6.87 10.57 7.66
CA TYR A 124 -7.24 10.06 6.33
C TYR A 124 -6.34 10.66 5.26
N LEU A 125 -6.08 11.96 5.30
CA LEU A 125 -5.16 12.61 4.37
C LEU A 125 -3.72 12.11 4.53
N ALA A 126 -3.23 11.98 5.75
CA ALA A 126 -1.87 11.48 6.03
C ALA A 126 -1.65 10.02 5.59
N ASN A 127 -2.72 9.24 5.46
CA ASN A 127 -2.67 7.88 4.94
C ASN A 127 -3.03 7.78 3.44
N SER A 128 -3.22 8.90 2.74
CA SER A 128 -3.52 8.95 1.31
C SER A 128 -2.23 9.20 0.52
N ALA A 129 -1.71 8.17 -0.17
CA ALA A 129 -0.47 8.27 -0.93
C ALA A 129 -0.52 9.35 -2.01
N ILE A 130 -1.71 9.60 -2.59
CA ILE A 130 -1.92 10.61 -3.63
C ILE A 130 -1.55 12.03 -3.17
N ILE A 131 -1.67 12.33 -1.88
CA ILE A 131 -1.36 13.66 -1.31
C ILE A 131 0.15 13.94 -1.35
N GLU A 132 0.97 12.91 -1.39
CA GLU A 132 2.44 13.00 -1.40
C GLU A 132 3.06 12.31 -2.62
N ALA A 133 2.31 12.14 -3.68
CA ALA A 133 2.75 11.42 -4.87
C ALA A 133 3.91 12.14 -5.59
N ASP A 134 4.02 13.45 -5.43
CA ASP A 134 5.15 14.26 -5.91
C ASP A 134 6.51 13.86 -5.28
N LYS A 135 6.49 13.10 -4.20
CA LYS A 135 7.70 12.58 -3.52
C LYS A 135 8.13 11.20 -4.00
N ILE A 136 7.43 10.61 -4.96
CA ILE A 136 7.75 9.27 -5.45
C ILE A 136 8.87 9.35 -6.48
N HIS A 137 10.03 8.75 -6.15
CA HIS A 137 11.15 8.58 -7.07
C HIS A 137 11.33 7.12 -7.53
N THR A 138 10.77 6.18 -6.79
CA THR A 138 10.83 4.76 -7.10
C THR A 138 10.07 4.44 -8.40
N PRO A 139 10.67 3.78 -9.41
CA PRO A 139 9.95 3.32 -10.59
C PRO A 139 8.78 2.42 -10.24
N LEU A 140 7.60 2.71 -10.79
CA LEU A 140 6.36 2.01 -10.49
C LEU A 140 5.85 1.22 -11.69
N LEU A 141 5.41 -0.01 -11.44
CA LEU A 141 4.49 -0.74 -12.30
C LEU A 141 3.13 -0.78 -11.61
N ILE A 142 2.14 -0.10 -12.19
CA ILE A 142 0.77 -0.07 -11.64
C ILE A 142 -0.15 -0.83 -12.58
N TRP A 143 -0.97 -1.73 -12.02
CA TRP A 143 -2.00 -2.43 -12.76
C TRP A 143 -3.33 -2.43 -11.99
N HIS A 144 -4.42 -2.20 -12.70
CA HIS A 144 -5.77 -2.13 -12.14
C HIS A 144 -6.78 -2.49 -13.24
N ASN A 145 -7.74 -3.31 -12.92
CA ASN A 145 -8.82 -3.63 -13.84
C ASN A 145 -9.83 -2.47 -13.89
N ASP A 146 -10.27 -2.11 -15.09
CA ASP A 146 -11.32 -1.11 -15.32
C ASP A 146 -12.69 -1.54 -14.75
N LYS A 147 -12.87 -2.84 -14.53
CA LYS A 147 -14.07 -3.45 -13.94
C LYS A 147 -13.80 -4.05 -12.56
N ASP A 148 -12.90 -3.47 -11.80
CA ASP A 148 -12.66 -3.91 -10.43
C ASP A 148 -13.84 -3.54 -9.54
N GLU A 149 -14.54 -4.55 -9.06
CA GLU A 149 -15.73 -4.38 -8.21
C GLU A 149 -15.37 -4.16 -6.73
N ALA A 150 -14.11 -4.35 -6.35
CA ALA A 150 -13.64 -4.24 -4.99
C ALA A 150 -12.98 -2.89 -4.68
N VAL A 151 -12.08 -2.44 -5.55
CA VAL A 151 -11.40 -1.14 -5.45
C VAL A 151 -11.69 -0.37 -6.72
N ALA A 152 -12.26 0.82 -6.61
CA ALA A 152 -12.58 1.64 -7.76
C ALA A 152 -11.34 1.92 -8.62
N TYR A 153 -11.46 1.76 -9.92
CA TYR A 153 -10.37 1.91 -10.89
C TYR A 153 -9.66 3.27 -10.79
N GLU A 154 -10.41 4.31 -10.48
CA GLU A 154 -9.91 5.67 -10.29
C GLU A 154 -8.85 5.78 -9.19
N GLN A 155 -8.85 4.87 -8.24
CA GLN A 155 -7.84 4.82 -7.18
C GLN A 155 -6.43 4.54 -7.76
N GLY A 156 -6.32 3.59 -8.69
CA GLY A 156 -5.05 3.32 -9.36
C GLY A 156 -4.72 4.38 -10.40
N LEU A 157 -5.74 4.82 -11.16
CA LEU A 157 -5.58 5.79 -12.24
C LEU A 157 -5.08 7.15 -11.76
N SER A 158 -5.55 7.62 -10.61
CA SER A 158 -5.14 8.92 -10.06
C SER A 158 -3.62 8.99 -9.79
N LEU A 159 -3.00 7.89 -9.40
CA LEU A 159 -1.56 7.86 -9.15
C LEU A 159 -0.71 7.89 -10.44
N ILE A 160 -1.29 7.53 -11.59
CA ILE A 160 -0.60 7.52 -12.89
C ILE A 160 -0.46 8.93 -13.48
N HIS A 161 -1.32 9.87 -13.08
CA HIS A 161 -1.40 11.21 -13.66
C HIS A 161 -0.49 12.25 -13.00
N ILE A 162 0.43 11.84 -12.17
CA ILE A 162 1.34 12.74 -11.43
C ILE A 162 2.74 12.70 -11.99
#